data_fbeb87cb97f8a9abf492c15a0ec38ae7
#
_entry.id   fbeb87cb97f8a9abf492c15a0ec38ae7
#
_cell.length_a   1.000
_cell.length_b   1.000
_cell.length_c   1.000
_cell.angle_alpha   90.00
_cell.angle_beta   90.00
_cell.angle_gamma   90.00
#
_symmetry.space_group_name_H-M   'P 1'
#
loop_
_entity.id
_entity.type
_entity.pdbx_description
1 polymer ?
#
loop_
_entity_poly.entity_id
_entity_poly.type
_entity_poly.pdbx_seq_one_letter_code
_entity_poly.pdbx_strand_id
1 'polypeptide(L)'
;MTDIDPILARLLRDLRASRVTLRQDLPGDYAFPVTHEALADGVSSLLRERTVDLRNQPVVRELLQGRQVVQPDCVAAFDDPAFQRMLETYGGLSAQIVTPVFVGEGLAAILSLHELGAPRGWTERDAAACTQAAARLGAFL
;
A
#
# COMPACT_ATOMS: atom_id res chain seq x y z
N MET A 1 -16.28 -15.24 -0.16
CA MET A 1 -14.96 -15.27 -0.79
C MET A 1 -14.87 -14.14 -1.79
N THR A 2 -13.88 -13.32 -1.69
CA THR A 2 -13.69 -12.18 -2.61
C THR A 2 -12.58 -12.51 -3.58
N ASP A 3 -12.68 -11.96 -4.80
CA ASP A 3 -11.62 -12.10 -5.79
C ASP A 3 -10.44 -11.16 -5.53
N ILE A 4 -10.53 -10.34 -4.48
CA ILE A 4 -9.47 -9.43 -4.05
C ILE A 4 -8.31 -10.19 -3.41
N ASP A 5 -8.61 -11.09 -2.47
CA ASP A 5 -7.57 -11.80 -1.72
C ASP A 5 -6.57 -12.57 -2.60
N PRO A 6 -7.02 -13.31 -3.62
CA PRO A 6 -6.08 -14.00 -4.52
C PRO A 6 -5.14 -13.05 -5.26
N ILE A 7 -5.61 -11.86 -5.62
CA ILE A 7 -4.77 -10.86 -6.31
C ILE A 7 -3.64 -10.41 -5.38
N LEU A 8 -3.98 -10.12 -4.11
CA LEU A 8 -2.97 -9.69 -3.13
C LEU A 8 -1.98 -10.80 -2.82
N ALA A 9 -2.46 -12.03 -2.63
CA ALA A 9 -1.62 -13.18 -2.33
C ALA A 9 -0.64 -13.47 -3.46
N ARG A 10 -1.10 -13.36 -4.70
CA ARG A 10 -0.26 -13.58 -5.86
C ARG A 10 0.82 -12.50 -5.98
N LEU A 11 0.45 -11.25 -5.77
CA LEU A 11 1.40 -10.13 -5.81
C LEU A 11 2.49 -10.30 -4.73
N LEU A 12 2.08 -10.67 -3.52
CA LEU A 12 2.99 -10.94 -2.41
C LEU A 12 4.02 -12.00 -2.80
N ARG A 13 3.55 -13.12 -3.35
CA ARG A 13 4.39 -14.25 -3.72
C ARG A 13 5.31 -13.93 -4.89
N ASP A 14 4.76 -13.35 -5.95
CA ASP A 14 5.49 -13.10 -7.19
C ASP A 14 6.61 -12.06 -6.98
N LEU A 15 6.37 -11.06 -6.13
CA LEU A 15 7.35 -10.03 -5.82
C LEU A 15 8.14 -10.30 -4.54
N ARG A 16 7.85 -11.40 -3.84
CA ARG A 16 8.53 -11.78 -2.60
C ARG A 16 8.55 -10.64 -1.59
N ALA A 17 7.40 -10.02 -1.41
CA ALA A 17 7.27 -8.89 -0.50
C ALA A 17 6.98 -9.35 0.93
N SER A 18 7.09 -8.43 1.89
CA SER A 18 6.75 -8.71 3.28
C SER A 18 5.24 -8.66 3.52
N ARG A 19 4.57 -7.69 2.90
CA ARG A 19 3.14 -7.46 3.11
C ARG A 19 2.54 -6.75 1.91
N VAL A 20 1.29 -7.10 1.57
CA VAL A 20 0.49 -6.38 0.59
C VAL A 20 -0.82 -6.00 1.26
N THR A 21 -1.18 -4.72 1.21
CA THR A 21 -2.44 -4.23 1.80
C THR A 21 -3.30 -3.56 0.75
N LEU A 22 -4.61 -3.70 0.91
CA LEU A 22 -5.59 -2.89 0.20
C LEU A 22 -6.35 -2.05 1.22
N ARG A 23 -6.29 -0.75 1.07
CA ARG A 23 -7.09 0.20 1.84
C ARG A 23 -8.22 0.68 0.94
N GLN A 24 -9.42 0.75 1.50
CA GLN A 24 -10.59 1.18 0.73
C GLN A 24 -11.22 2.42 1.34
N ASP A 25 -11.73 3.29 0.48
CA ASP A 25 -12.55 4.44 0.88
C ASP A 25 -13.96 3.91 1.21
N LEU A 26 -14.24 3.73 2.49
CA LEU A 26 -15.54 3.24 2.94
C LEU A 26 -16.42 4.40 3.38
N PRO A 27 -17.74 4.37 3.06
CA PRO A 27 -18.67 5.41 3.50
C PRO A 27 -18.65 5.58 5.02
N GLY A 28 -18.47 6.83 5.46
CA GLY A 28 -18.44 7.15 6.89
C GLY A 28 -17.11 6.86 7.58
N ASP A 29 -16.12 6.33 6.89
CA ASP A 29 -14.82 6.05 7.47
C ASP A 29 -13.75 6.87 6.72
N TYR A 30 -13.18 7.86 7.39
CA TYR A 30 -12.21 8.76 6.79
C TYR A 30 -10.78 8.24 6.86
N ALA A 31 -10.56 7.08 7.46
CA ALA A 31 -9.22 6.57 7.72
C ALA A 31 -8.64 5.74 6.57
N PHE A 32 -9.40 5.43 5.51
CA PHE A 32 -8.98 4.48 4.50
C PHE A 32 -8.47 3.20 5.16
N PRO A 33 -9.34 2.46 5.84
CA PRO A 33 -8.90 1.28 6.60
C PRO A 33 -8.35 0.19 5.68
N VAL A 34 -7.43 -0.60 6.21
CA VAL A 34 -6.99 -1.83 5.54
C VAL A 34 -8.14 -2.82 5.60
N THR A 35 -8.68 -3.17 4.44
CA THR A 35 -9.81 -4.10 4.33
C THR A 35 -9.38 -5.49 3.93
N HIS A 36 -8.24 -5.61 3.25
CA HIS A 36 -7.68 -6.87 2.79
C HIS A 36 -6.16 -6.81 2.89
N GLU A 37 -5.53 -7.94 3.20
CA GLU A 37 -4.07 -8.00 3.23
C GLU A 37 -3.58 -9.41 2.92
N ALA A 38 -2.32 -9.50 2.47
CA ALA A 38 -1.57 -10.74 2.36
C ALA A 38 -0.25 -10.54 3.10
N LEU A 39 0.15 -11.52 3.90
CA LEU A 39 1.31 -11.41 4.80
C LEU A 39 2.29 -12.55 4.54
N ALA A 40 3.58 -12.22 4.50
CA ALA A 40 4.63 -13.23 4.62
C ALA A 40 4.67 -13.76 6.06
N ASP A 41 5.32 -14.91 6.26
CA ASP A 41 5.41 -15.52 7.58
C ASP A 41 6.08 -14.56 8.59
N GLY A 42 5.46 -14.43 9.76
CA GLY A 42 5.97 -13.61 10.85
C GLY A 42 5.71 -12.11 10.72
N VAL A 43 5.05 -11.67 9.66
CA VAL A 43 4.75 -10.24 9.46
C VAL A 43 3.43 -9.90 10.15
N SER A 44 3.40 -8.76 10.86
CA SER A 44 2.21 -8.32 11.59
C SER A 44 1.12 -7.81 10.66
N SER A 45 -0.13 -8.04 11.08
CA SER A 45 -1.33 -7.56 10.38
C SER A 45 -1.55 -6.07 10.61
N LEU A 46 -2.06 -5.38 9.59
CA LEU A 46 -2.52 -4.00 9.68
C LEU A 46 -4.04 -3.87 9.57
N LEU A 47 -4.78 -4.99 9.59
CA LEU A 47 -6.26 -4.94 9.43
C LEU A 47 -6.97 -4.09 10.47
N ARG A 48 -6.38 -3.89 11.65
CA ARG A 48 -6.99 -3.10 12.72
C ARG A 48 -6.24 -1.81 13.02
N GLU A 49 -5.25 -1.48 12.20
CA GLU A 49 -4.47 -0.28 12.40
C GLU A 49 -5.30 0.94 11.98
N ARG A 50 -5.49 1.91 12.90
CA ARG A 50 -6.27 3.12 12.65
C ARG A 50 -5.63 4.37 13.25
N THR A 51 -4.39 4.28 13.73
CA THR A 51 -3.71 5.41 14.38
C THR A 51 -3.02 6.34 13.37
N VAL A 52 -2.84 5.90 12.13
CA VAL A 52 -2.18 6.69 11.10
C VAL A 52 -3.21 7.56 10.39
N ASP A 53 -2.98 8.88 10.40
CA ASP A 53 -3.79 9.82 9.64
C ASP A 53 -3.29 9.86 8.19
N LEU A 54 -3.92 9.07 7.34
CA LEU A 54 -3.50 8.96 5.94
C LEU A 54 -3.67 10.25 5.16
N ARG A 55 -4.67 11.06 5.48
CA ARG A 55 -4.96 12.28 4.72
C ARG A 55 -3.82 13.29 4.77
N ASN A 56 -3.02 13.25 5.85
CA ASN A 56 -1.89 14.14 6.03
C ASN A 56 -0.55 13.49 5.61
N GLN A 57 -0.59 12.28 5.03
CA GLN A 57 0.63 11.62 4.56
C GLN A 57 1.03 12.16 3.18
N PRO A 58 2.33 12.43 2.97
CA PRO A 58 2.80 12.92 1.66
C PRO A 58 2.53 11.93 0.53
N VAL A 59 2.54 10.63 0.82
CA VAL A 59 2.24 9.58 -0.16
C VAL A 59 0.82 9.75 -0.72
N VAL A 60 -0.17 10.02 0.14
CA VAL A 60 -1.56 10.15 -0.30
C VAL A 60 -1.74 11.34 -1.24
N ARG A 61 -1.00 12.43 -1.01
CA ARG A 61 -1.03 13.58 -1.92
C ARG A 61 -0.59 13.20 -3.33
N GLU A 62 0.42 12.33 -3.45
CA GLU A 62 0.86 11.83 -4.75
C GLU A 62 -0.19 10.93 -5.41
N LEU A 63 -0.83 10.08 -4.62
CA LEU A 63 -1.87 9.19 -5.14
C LEU A 63 -3.06 9.97 -5.68
N LEU A 64 -3.44 11.05 -5.01
CA LEU A 64 -4.55 11.91 -5.46
C LEU A 64 -4.25 12.61 -6.79
N GLN A 65 -2.96 12.76 -7.13
CA GLN A 65 -2.52 13.28 -8.43
C GLN A 65 -2.46 12.18 -9.50
N GLY A 66 -2.83 10.95 -9.16
CA GLY A 66 -2.76 9.81 -10.06
C GLY A 66 -1.39 9.16 -10.18
N ARG A 67 -0.46 9.51 -9.30
CA ARG A 67 0.91 8.98 -9.37
C ARG A 67 1.09 7.76 -8.46
N GLN A 68 1.74 6.74 -9.01
CA GLN A 68 2.27 5.63 -8.23
C GLN A 68 3.53 6.12 -7.48
N VAL A 69 3.67 5.69 -6.23
CA VAL A 69 4.81 6.04 -5.40
C VAL A 69 5.73 4.84 -5.27
N VAL A 70 7.00 4.99 -5.69
CA VAL A 70 8.00 3.94 -5.61
C VAL A 70 9.13 4.43 -4.72
N GLN A 71 9.30 3.79 -3.56
CA GLN A 71 10.29 4.22 -2.57
C GLN A 71 11.20 3.04 -2.23
N PRO A 72 12.45 3.07 -2.71
CA PRO A 72 13.43 2.03 -2.36
C PRO A 72 13.97 2.18 -0.92
N ASP A 73 13.87 3.39 -0.36
CA ASP A 73 14.29 3.68 1.02
C ASP A 73 13.30 4.67 1.62
N CYS A 74 12.34 4.15 2.38
CA CYS A 74 11.29 4.98 2.96
C CYS A 74 11.82 5.97 4.00
N VAL A 75 12.82 5.59 4.77
CA VAL A 75 13.37 6.47 5.82
C VAL A 75 13.93 7.74 5.20
N ALA A 76 14.51 7.64 4.01
CA ALA A 76 15.10 8.76 3.29
C ALA A 76 14.11 9.53 2.42
N ALA A 77 12.87 9.03 2.26
CA ALA A 77 11.94 9.56 1.24
C ALA A 77 11.33 10.90 1.63
N PHE A 78 10.94 11.07 2.90
CA PHE A 78 10.31 12.29 3.39
C PHE A 78 10.76 12.60 4.81
N ASP A 79 11.00 13.88 5.10
CA ASP A 79 11.35 14.37 6.44
C ASP A 79 10.12 14.62 7.32
N ASP A 80 8.94 14.26 6.88
CA ASP A 80 7.69 14.49 7.60
C ASP A 80 7.65 13.61 8.87
N PRO A 81 7.49 14.20 10.08
CA PRO A 81 7.47 13.40 11.32
C PRO A 81 6.33 12.39 11.37
N ALA A 82 5.16 12.72 10.82
CA ALA A 82 4.03 11.80 10.78
C ALA A 82 4.34 10.61 9.87
N PHE A 83 5.03 10.85 8.76
CA PHE A 83 5.48 9.78 7.87
C PHE A 83 6.48 8.87 8.57
N GLN A 84 7.47 9.43 9.28
CA GLN A 84 8.46 8.63 10.01
C GLN A 84 7.80 7.78 11.10
N ARG A 85 6.83 8.32 11.82
CA ARG A 85 6.07 7.54 12.82
C ARG A 85 5.27 6.42 12.19
N MET A 86 4.70 6.67 11.01
CA MET A 86 3.96 5.63 10.26
C MET A 86 4.85 4.44 9.93
N LEU A 87 6.10 4.69 9.53
CA LEU A 87 7.03 3.61 9.20
C LEU A 87 7.25 2.68 10.40
N GLU A 88 7.39 3.24 11.60
CA GLU A 88 7.53 2.46 12.83
C GLU A 88 6.25 1.69 13.15
N THR A 89 5.09 2.34 13.05
CA THR A 89 3.78 1.71 13.28
C THR A 89 3.58 0.51 12.35
N TYR A 90 4.10 0.58 11.13
CA TYR A 90 3.98 -0.49 10.15
C TYR A 90 5.08 -1.55 10.27
N GLY A 91 5.79 -1.58 11.40
CA GLY A 91 6.74 -2.65 11.70
C GLY A 91 8.12 -2.46 11.08
N GLY A 92 8.55 -1.22 10.87
CA GLY A 92 9.83 -0.93 10.25
C GLY A 92 9.74 -0.97 8.73
N LEU A 93 8.70 -0.36 8.18
CA LEU A 93 8.53 -0.25 6.72
C LEU A 93 9.74 0.46 6.13
N SER A 94 10.46 -0.23 5.27
CA SER A 94 11.75 0.23 4.74
C SER A 94 11.74 0.53 3.26
N ALA A 95 10.89 -0.14 2.48
CA ALA A 95 10.69 0.13 1.07
C ALA A 95 9.24 -0.15 0.71
N GLN A 96 8.69 0.58 -0.26
CA GLN A 96 7.30 0.36 -0.66
C GLN A 96 7.03 0.79 -2.09
N ILE A 97 6.00 0.17 -2.67
CA ILE A 97 5.33 0.67 -3.87
C ILE A 97 3.87 0.88 -3.49
N VAL A 98 3.39 2.10 -3.67
CA VAL A 98 2.00 2.44 -3.36
C VAL A 98 1.31 2.87 -4.65
N THR A 99 0.24 2.19 -4.99
CA THR A 99 -0.45 2.36 -6.27
C THR A 99 -1.89 2.78 -6.02
N PRO A 100 -2.35 3.88 -6.63
CA PRO A 100 -3.75 4.29 -6.49
C PRO A 100 -4.66 3.38 -7.30
N VAL A 101 -5.86 3.14 -6.78
CA VAL A 101 -6.93 2.45 -7.49
C VAL A 101 -8.08 3.44 -7.67
N PHE A 102 -8.29 3.89 -8.91
CA PHE A 102 -9.38 4.78 -9.22
C PHE A 102 -10.58 4.01 -9.75
N VAL A 103 -11.77 4.45 -9.34
CA VAL A 103 -13.02 4.01 -9.94
C VAL A 103 -13.70 5.30 -10.44
N GLY A 104 -13.79 5.43 -11.76
CA GLY A 104 -14.13 6.71 -12.34
C GLY A 104 -13.05 7.75 -12.04
N GLU A 105 -13.45 8.91 -11.50
CA GLU A 105 -12.50 9.98 -11.14
C GLU A 105 -12.10 9.96 -9.66
N GLY A 106 -12.67 9.04 -8.88
CA GLY A 106 -12.43 8.98 -7.45
C GLY A 106 -11.38 7.96 -7.05
N LEU A 107 -10.54 8.31 -6.09
CA LEU A 107 -9.61 7.37 -5.47
C LEU A 107 -10.41 6.42 -4.57
N ALA A 108 -10.61 5.19 -5.03
CA ALA A 108 -11.44 4.21 -4.33
C ALA A 108 -10.64 3.34 -3.38
N ALA A 109 -9.35 3.13 -3.66
CA ALA A 109 -8.52 2.25 -2.84
C ALA A 109 -7.04 2.58 -3.03
N ILE A 110 -6.24 2.07 -2.10
CA ILE A 110 -4.78 2.23 -2.10
C ILE A 110 -4.18 0.84 -1.97
N LEU A 111 -3.41 0.43 -2.97
CA LEU A 111 -2.68 -0.84 -2.98
C LEU A 111 -1.24 -0.57 -2.54
N SER A 112 -0.82 -1.19 -1.45
CA SER A 112 0.53 -0.99 -0.92
C SER A 112 1.30 -2.30 -0.86
N LEU A 113 2.51 -2.28 -1.41
CA LEU A 113 3.47 -3.38 -1.36
C LEU A 113 4.59 -2.97 -0.42
N HIS A 114 4.80 -3.74 0.64
CA HIS A 114 5.72 -3.40 1.72
C HIS A 114 6.91 -4.33 1.80
N GLU A 115 8.10 -3.76 1.97
CA GLU A 115 9.31 -4.46 2.37
C GLU A 115 9.73 -3.96 3.75
N LEU A 116 9.84 -4.87 4.72
CA LEU A 116 10.22 -4.52 6.10
C LEU A 116 11.69 -4.86 6.34
N GLY A 117 12.33 -4.09 7.21
CA GLY A 117 13.64 -4.40 7.74
C GLY A 117 14.84 -3.92 6.94
N ALA A 118 14.70 -3.65 5.66
CA ALA A 118 15.80 -3.15 4.83
C ALA A 118 15.27 -2.46 3.56
N PRO A 119 15.99 -1.47 3.03
CA PRO A 119 15.68 -0.90 1.72
C PRO A 119 15.71 -1.97 0.61
N ARG A 120 14.99 -1.69 -0.46
CA ARG A 120 14.91 -2.61 -1.61
C ARG A 120 14.86 -1.82 -2.91
N GLY A 121 15.73 -2.18 -3.86
CA GLY A 121 15.75 -1.60 -5.19
C GLY A 121 14.64 -2.20 -6.06
N TRP A 122 13.51 -1.51 -6.12
CA TRP A 122 12.39 -1.93 -6.97
C TRP A 122 12.75 -1.80 -8.44
N THR A 123 12.24 -2.72 -9.26
CA THR A 123 12.41 -2.68 -10.70
C THR A 123 11.17 -2.10 -11.37
N GLU A 124 11.31 -1.71 -12.65
CA GLU A 124 10.16 -1.28 -13.44
C GLU A 124 9.11 -2.40 -13.56
N ARG A 125 9.57 -3.66 -13.60
CA ARG A 125 8.66 -4.82 -13.62
C ARG A 125 7.87 -4.91 -12.32
N ASP A 126 8.48 -4.66 -11.17
CA ASP A 126 7.79 -4.64 -9.89
C ASP A 126 6.69 -3.58 -9.89
N ALA A 127 7.02 -2.36 -10.31
CA ALA A 127 6.06 -1.26 -10.37
C ALA A 127 4.91 -1.56 -11.35
N ALA A 128 5.22 -2.15 -12.52
CA ALA A 128 4.22 -2.53 -13.51
C ALA A 128 3.28 -3.62 -12.98
N ALA A 129 3.81 -4.58 -12.22
CA ALA A 129 2.99 -5.63 -11.61
C ALA A 129 1.97 -5.03 -10.63
N CYS A 130 2.38 -4.03 -9.85
CA CYS A 130 1.46 -3.32 -8.95
C CYS A 130 0.40 -2.54 -9.72
N THR A 131 0.77 -1.89 -10.81
CA THR A 131 -0.18 -1.16 -11.67
C THR A 131 -1.21 -2.11 -12.27
N GLN A 132 -0.77 -3.26 -12.75
CA GLN A 132 -1.68 -4.27 -13.31
C GLN A 132 -2.61 -4.84 -12.24
N ALA A 133 -2.10 -5.12 -11.04
CA ALA A 133 -2.91 -5.58 -9.92
C ALA A 133 -3.96 -4.54 -9.54
N ALA A 134 -3.58 -3.26 -9.48
CA ALA A 134 -4.51 -2.17 -9.18
C ALA A 134 -5.64 -2.09 -10.20
N ALA A 135 -5.33 -2.23 -11.48
CA ALA A 135 -6.34 -2.24 -12.54
C ALA A 135 -7.34 -3.39 -12.37
N ARG A 136 -6.84 -4.58 -12.01
CA ARG A 136 -7.70 -5.75 -11.76
C ARG A 136 -8.56 -5.55 -10.52
N LEU A 137 -8.00 -4.97 -9.46
CA LEU A 137 -8.74 -4.69 -8.23
C LEU A 137 -9.89 -3.71 -8.48
N GLY A 138 -9.70 -2.71 -9.33
CA GLY A 138 -10.74 -1.74 -9.65
C GLY A 138 -12.03 -2.37 -10.17
N ALA A 139 -11.95 -3.54 -10.80
CA ALA A 139 -13.12 -4.24 -11.30
C ALA A 139 -14.01 -4.81 -10.17
N PHE A 140 -13.52 -4.89 -8.94
CA PHE A 140 -14.24 -5.43 -7.79
C PHE A 140 -14.64 -4.35 -6.77
N LEU A 141 -14.43 -3.07 -7.10
CA LEU A 141 -14.69 -1.97 -6.17
C LEU A 141 -15.85 -1.06 -6.60
#